data_ee1e4e9b22314343442caef8dffcb682
#
_entry.id   ee1e4e9b22314343442caef8dffcb682
#
_cell.length_a   1.000
_cell.length_b   1.000
_cell.length_c   1.000
_cell.angle_alpha   90.00
_cell.angle_beta   90.00
_cell.angle_gamma   90.00
#
_symmetry.space_group_name_H-M   'P 1'
#
loop_
_entity.id
_entity.type
_entity.pdbx_description
1 polymer ?
#
loop_
_entity_poly.entity_id
_entity_poly.type
_entity_poly.pdbx_seq_one_letter_code
_entity_poly.pdbx_strand_id
1 'polypeptide(L)'
;MNKTSSLFFKAFVGGVFAGISLIEGNYISMLLGISLLWSASRNPWAGFCWGAIAILWSHSWLLALHPISWVGIDSSLSLPITIFIWLFCGVFGGSLVFLWSFLRNYLASGRLQIYKIEDKISYAILLSTIWGLTEEILSRESLFWIGIGSSLLPEDRYLAGLARWIGSGGLASVQLLIGWWIWQLSLAFESRKKLKKLIALGITYLSLAHFLGFILLMDSPSSETEKVAMWQTNIPIRQKFSQEEINALPSKVDRALTDAVEMNASFLIAPEGTLPLDRSKIRDFPVKFLSGGFRKINGSLRSSILVFNPGEESFSHILDKSRLVPLGEWIPELPNFMKNGLSAVGGIESGIPSRLLDWEGPSFAGAICYELSNGKAIAKAVNQGAKWILVIANLDPYPISLQRQFLSIAQLR
;
A
#
# COMPACT_ATOMS: atom_id res chain seq x y z
N MET A 1 10.71 35.25 -13.91
CA MET A 1 10.20 33.93 -14.37
C MET A 1 8.85 34.13 -15.03
N ASN A 2 8.65 33.63 -16.25
CA ASN A 2 7.34 33.69 -16.91
C ASN A 2 6.29 32.92 -16.06
N LYS A 3 5.03 33.37 -16.05
CA LYS A 3 3.93 32.79 -15.23
C LYS A 3 3.79 31.28 -15.44
N THR A 4 3.95 30.80 -16.67
CA THR A 4 3.93 29.37 -17.01
C THR A 4 5.10 28.60 -16.39
N SER A 5 6.33 29.12 -16.51
CA SER A 5 7.53 28.50 -15.92
C SER A 5 7.42 28.37 -14.39
N SER A 6 6.76 29.34 -13.73
CA SER A 6 6.48 29.27 -12.29
C SER A 6 5.55 28.12 -11.91
N LEU A 7 4.54 27.81 -12.75
CA LEU A 7 3.64 26.69 -12.50
C LEU A 7 4.33 25.34 -12.63
N PHE A 8 5.19 25.17 -13.65
CA PHE A 8 5.98 23.93 -13.80
C PHE A 8 7.01 23.74 -12.69
N PHE A 9 7.65 24.83 -12.25
CA PHE A 9 8.56 24.76 -11.09
C PHE A 9 7.82 24.31 -9.82
N LYS A 10 6.65 24.88 -9.55
CA LYS A 10 5.82 24.46 -8.40
C LYS A 10 5.36 23.01 -8.55
N ALA A 11 5.03 22.57 -9.76
CA ALA A 11 4.67 21.19 -10.04
C ALA A 11 5.84 20.24 -9.75
N PHE A 12 7.04 20.57 -10.23
CA PHE A 12 8.24 19.78 -9.98
C PHE A 12 8.52 19.64 -8.49
N VAL A 13 8.63 20.77 -7.78
CA VAL A 13 8.91 20.78 -6.34
C VAL A 13 7.80 20.05 -5.56
N GLY A 14 6.55 20.31 -5.89
CA GLY A 14 5.41 19.67 -5.24
C GLY A 14 5.36 18.17 -5.50
N GLY A 15 5.69 17.71 -6.70
CA GLY A 15 5.79 16.29 -7.05
C GLY A 15 6.90 15.58 -6.29
N VAL A 16 8.06 16.23 -6.11
CA VAL A 16 9.16 15.70 -5.28
C VAL A 16 8.73 15.56 -3.82
N PHE A 17 8.10 16.58 -3.23
CA PHE A 17 7.59 16.50 -1.86
C PHE A 17 6.57 15.39 -1.69
N ALA A 18 5.64 15.22 -2.63
CA ALA A 18 4.67 14.13 -2.60
C ALA A 18 5.34 12.76 -2.74
N GLY A 19 6.32 12.62 -3.64
CA GLY A 19 7.07 11.39 -3.82
C GLY A 19 7.87 10.98 -2.59
N ILE A 20 8.55 11.92 -1.95
CA ILE A 20 9.26 11.70 -0.69
C ILE A 20 8.28 11.27 0.40
N SER A 21 7.15 11.96 0.52
CA SER A 21 6.14 11.63 1.52
C SER A 21 5.58 10.22 1.35
N LEU A 22 5.35 9.79 0.12
CA LEU A 22 4.87 8.44 -0.17
C LEU A 22 5.89 7.35 0.19
N ILE A 23 7.18 7.68 0.25
CA ILE A 23 8.25 6.76 0.68
C ILE A 23 8.39 6.76 2.20
N GLU A 24 8.51 7.95 2.79
CA GLU A 24 8.90 8.12 4.19
C GLU A 24 7.71 8.18 5.16
N GLY A 25 6.48 8.32 4.66
CA GLY A 25 5.30 8.59 5.48
C GLY A 25 5.31 9.99 6.08
N ASN A 26 5.96 10.96 5.42
CA ASN A 26 6.08 12.33 5.93
C ASN A 26 4.85 13.18 5.57
N TYR A 27 3.95 13.31 6.52
CA TYR A 27 2.68 14.02 6.36
C TYR A 27 2.84 15.49 5.96
N ILE A 28 3.77 16.21 6.59
CA ILE A 28 4.02 17.63 6.30
C ILE A 28 4.50 17.80 4.86
N SER A 29 5.39 16.94 4.39
CA SER A 29 5.87 16.94 3.01
C SER A 29 4.71 16.73 2.02
N MET A 30 3.77 15.83 2.32
CA MET A 30 2.57 15.63 1.50
C MET A 30 1.72 16.88 1.42
N LEU A 31 1.44 17.53 2.55
CA LEU A 31 0.63 18.75 2.59
C LEU A 31 1.25 19.90 1.77
N LEU A 32 2.56 20.06 1.84
CA LEU A 32 3.30 21.03 1.02
C LEU A 32 3.21 20.65 -0.47
N GLY A 33 3.41 19.37 -0.80
CA GLY A 33 3.26 18.85 -2.16
C GLY A 33 1.88 19.13 -2.74
N ILE A 34 0.81 18.85 -1.98
CA ILE A 34 -0.58 19.10 -2.39
C ILE A 34 -0.87 20.59 -2.49
N SER A 35 -0.37 21.42 -1.58
CA SER A 35 -0.55 22.88 -1.65
C SER A 35 0.04 23.44 -2.96
N LEU A 36 1.21 22.95 -3.36
CA LEU A 36 1.84 23.30 -4.64
C LEU A 36 1.05 22.73 -5.84
N LEU A 37 0.45 21.53 -5.70
CA LEU A 37 -0.45 20.96 -6.72
C LEU A 37 -1.65 21.89 -6.96
N TRP A 38 -2.32 22.38 -5.93
CA TRP A 38 -3.43 23.32 -6.09
C TRP A 38 -3.04 24.60 -6.82
N SER A 39 -1.79 25.05 -6.65
CA SER A 39 -1.27 26.18 -7.44
C SER A 39 -0.96 25.78 -8.88
N ALA A 40 -0.27 24.67 -9.09
CA ALA A 40 0.22 24.19 -10.39
C ALA A 40 -0.89 23.73 -11.33
N SER A 41 -1.93 23.06 -10.81
CA SER A 41 -3.05 22.50 -11.57
C SER A 41 -3.95 23.53 -12.28
N ARG A 42 -3.62 24.82 -12.20
CA ARG A 42 -4.15 25.85 -13.12
C ARG A 42 -3.75 25.60 -14.57
N ASN A 43 -2.69 24.83 -14.78
CA ASN A 43 -2.30 24.28 -16.08
C ASN A 43 -2.34 22.74 -15.98
N PRO A 44 -3.15 22.04 -16.81
CA PRO A 44 -3.25 20.59 -16.76
C PRO A 44 -1.90 19.88 -16.99
N TRP A 45 -1.03 20.40 -17.84
CA TRP A 45 0.30 19.85 -18.08
C TRP A 45 1.25 20.02 -16.89
N ALA A 46 1.11 21.09 -16.13
CA ALA A 46 1.83 21.22 -14.86
C ALA A 46 1.28 20.22 -13.83
N GLY A 47 -0.03 19.97 -13.83
CA GLY A 47 -0.62 18.86 -13.06
C GLY A 47 -0.04 17.50 -13.45
N PHE A 48 0.05 17.20 -14.74
CA PHE A 48 0.74 16.00 -15.25
C PHE A 48 2.16 15.89 -14.70
N CYS A 49 2.94 16.97 -14.80
CA CYS A 49 4.31 16.99 -14.30
C CYS A 49 4.39 16.64 -12.80
N TRP A 50 3.50 17.21 -11.98
CA TRP A 50 3.43 16.92 -10.56
C TRP A 50 3.17 15.42 -10.30
N GLY A 51 2.14 14.86 -10.95
CA GLY A 51 1.76 13.46 -10.78
C GLY A 51 2.83 12.49 -11.28
N ALA A 52 3.42 12.76 -12.44
CA ALA A 52 4.48 11.94 -13.00
C ALA A 52 5.70 11.90 -12.07
N ILE A 53 6.14 13.04 -11.55
CA ILE A 53 7.29 13.11 -10.64
C ILE A 53 6.99 12.43 -9.32
N ALA A 54 5.80 12.64 -8.74
CA ALA A 54 5.41 11.99 -7.49
C ALA A 54 5.44 10.45 -7.62
N ILE A 55 4.92 9.92 -8.71
CA ILE A 55 4.90 8.47 -8.97
C ILE A 55 6.29 7.94 -9.32
N LEU A 56 7.05 8.62 -10.20
CA LEU A 56 8.41 8.19 -10.51
C LEU A 56 9.28 8.12 -9.26
N TRP A 57 9.15 9.09 -8.37
CA TRP A 57 9.90 9.10 -7.11
C TRP A 57 9.45 7.99 -6.17
N SER A 58 8.15 7.90 -5.89
CA SER A 58 7.61 6.91 -4.95
C SER A 58 7.73 5.47 -5.44
N HIS A 59 7.76 5.23 -6.74
CA HIS A 59 7.90 3.91 -7.36
C HIS A 59 9.33 3.62 -7.85
N SER A 60 10.33 4.39 -7.39
CA SER A 60 11.74 4.15 -7.74
C SER A 60 12.22 2.74 -7.34
N TRP A 61 11.57 2.09 -6.38
CA TRP A 61 11.82 0.70 -6.01
C TRP A 61 11.60 -0.28 -7.17
N LEU A 62 10.79 0.06 -8.18
CA LEU A 62 10.64 -0.77 -9.39
C LEU A 62 11.96 -0.97 -10.13
N LEU A 63 12.91 -0.04 -10.02
CA LEU A 63 14.24 -0.18 -10.62
C LEU A 63 15.04 -1.32 -9.99
N ALA A 64 14.72 -1.72 -8.75
CA ALA A 64 15.33 -2.88 -8.10
C ALA A 64 14.86 -4.23 -8.68
N LEU A 65 13.84 -4.25 -9.55
CA LEU A 65 13.48 -5.44 -10.31
C LEU A 65 14.63 -5.91 -11.25
N HIS A 66 15.50 -4.98 -11.67
CA HIS A 66 16.67 -5.35 -12.47
C HIS A 66 17.74 -6.04 -11.59
N PRO A 67 18.31 -7.19 -12.05
CA PRO A 67 18.02 -7.92 -13.28
C PRO A 67 16.79 -8.84 -13.16
N ILE A 68 15.87 -8.79 -14.16
CA ILE A 68 14.70 -9.67 -14.27
C ILE A 68 15.02 -11.02 -14.95
N SER A 69 16.25 -11.48 -14.85
CA SER A 69 16.68 -12.78 -15.38
C SER A 69 15.94 -13.97 -14.73
N TRP A 70 15.45 -13.78 -13.51
CA TRP A 70 14.63 -14.77 -12.79
C TRP A 70 13.24 -14.99 -13.43
N VAL A 71 12.79 -14.09 -14.32
CA VAL A 71 11.56 -14.25 -15.12
C VAL A 71 11.87 -14.83 -16.52
N GLY A 72 13.13 -15.22 -16.78
CA GLY A 72 13.54 -15.75 -18.08
C GLY A 72 13.82 -14.68 -19.15
N ILE A 73 13.89 -13.40 -18.77
CA ILE A 73 14.22 -12.30 -19.69
C ILE A 73 15.74 -12.19 -19.81
N ASP A 74 16.21 -12.08 -21.05
CA ASP A 74 17.63 -11.85 -21.35
C ASP A 74 18.16 -10.61 -20.59
N SER A 75 19.37 -10.70 -20.07
CA SER A 75 20.02 -9.65 -19.30
C SER A 75 20.12 -8.32 -20.04
N SER A 76 20.25 -8.35 -21.35
CA SER A 76 20.32 -7.15 -22.22
C SER A 76 18.99 -6.38 -22.28
N LEU A 77 17.87 -7.08 -22.18
CA LEU A 77 16.51 -6.49 -22.19
C LEU A 77 16.00 -6.12 -20.79
N SER A 78 16.62 -6.65 -19.75
CA SER A 78 16.19 -6.48 -18.38
C SER A 78 16.11 -5.01 -17.97
N LEU A 79 17.17 -4.23 -18.17
CA LEU A 79 17.19 -2.82 -17.80
C LEU A 79 16.20 -1.95 -18.61
N PRO A 80 16.14 -2.06 -19.95
CA PRO A 80 15.13 -1.35 -20.74
C PRO A 80 13.69 -1.63 -20.30
N ILE A 81 13.35 -2.90 -20.02
CA ILE A 81 12.00 -3.28 -19.58
C ILE A 81 11.70 -2.68 -18.21
N THR A 82 12.62 -2.74 -17.27
CA THR A 82 12.45 -2.18 -15.92
C THR A 82 12.23 -0.67 -15.98
N ILE A 83 13.04 0.05 -16.78
CA ILE A 83 12.87 1.49 -16.99
C ILE A 83 11.53 1.78 -17.65
N PHE A 84 11.12 1.00 -18.65
CA PHE A 84 9.81 1.17 -19.30
C PHE A 84 8.65 1.04 -18.31
N ILE A 85 8.65 0.00 -17.46
CA ILE A 85 7.62 -0.19 -16.42
C ILE A 85 7.58 1.02 -15.49
N TRP A 86 8.73 1.48 -15.02
CA TRP A 86 8.83 2.63 -14.12
C TRP A 86 8.31 3.93 -14.77
N LEU A 87 8.72 4.21 -16.01
CA LEU A 87 8.24 5.37 -16.76
C LEU A 87 6.73 5.28 -17.07
N PHE A 88 6.23 4.08 -17.39
CA PHE A 88 4.80 3.84 -17.61
C PHE A 88 3.99 4.20 -16.36
N CYS A 89 4.42 3.79 -15.16
CA CYS A 89 3.78 4.19 -13.91
C CYS A 89 3.77 5.71 -13.74
N GLY A 90 4.89 6.39 -14.04
CA GLY A 90 4.96 7.85 -14.00
C GLY A 90 4.00 8.53 -14.95
N VAL A 91 3.94 8.08 -16.20
CA VAL A 91 2.99 8.59 -17.22
C VAL A 91 1.55 8.35 -16.79
N PHE A 92 1.24 7.17 -16.27
CA PHE A 92 -0.11 6.86 -15.77
C PHE A 92 -0.52 7.79 -14.61
N GLY A 93 0.33 7.95 -13.59
CA GLY A 93 0.06 8.88 -12.49
C GLY A 93 -0.05 10.34 -12.97
N GLY A 94 0.83 10.76 -13.88
CA GLY A 94 0.74 12.08 -14.52
C GLY A 94 -0.57 12.29 -15.24
N SER A 95 -1.06 11.29 -15.99
CA SER A 95 -2.31 11.35 -16.73
C SER A 95 -3.53 11.49 -15.81
N LEU A 96 -3.55 10.80 -14.67
CA LEU A 96 -4.62 10.95 -13.68
C LEU A 96 -4.67 12.38 -13.12
N VAL A 97 -3.53 12.95 -12.78
CA VAL A 97 -3.46 14.33 -12.27
C VAL A 97 -3.73 15.35 -13.36
N PHE A 98 -3.37 15.07 -14.62
CA PHE A 98 -3.78 15.87 -15.76
C PHE A 98 -5.30 15.94 -15.91
N LEU A 99 -5.99 14.79 -15.88
CA LEU A 99 -7.44 14.71 -15.98
C LEU A 99 -8.13 15.44 -14.82
N TRP A 100 -7.64 15.26 -13.60
CA TRP A 100 -8.15 15.99 -12.44
C TRP A 100 -7.94 17.51 -12.59
N SER A 101 -6.77 17.94 -13.05
CA SER A 101 -6.46 19.35 -13.29
C SER A 101 -7.29 19.93 -14.44
N PHE A 102 -7.53 19.15 -15.48
CA PHE A 102 -8.40 19.51 -16.59
C PHE A 102 -9.85 19.72 -16.11
N LEU A 103 -10.38 18.76 -15.35
CA LEU A 103 -11.71 18.86 -14.75
C LEU A 103 -11.84 20.09 -13.86
N ARG A 104 -10.82 20.34 -13.03
CA ARG A 104 -10.74 21.55 -12.21
C ARG A 104 -10.88 22.82 -13.04
N ASN A 105 -10.15 22.94 -14.14
CA ASN A 105 -10.20 24.14 -14.99
C ASN A 105 -11.52 24.22 -15.76
N TYR A 106 -12.05 23.09 -16.23
CA TYR A 106 -13.34 23.01 -16.90
C TYR A 106 -14.47 23.50 -15.99
N LEU A 107 -14.55 23.03 -14.76
CA LEU A 107 -15.54 23.46 -13.79
C LEU A 107 -15.38 24.95 -13.41
N ALA A 108 -14.15 25.44 -13.33
CA ALA A 108 -13.89 26.86 -13.03
C ALA A 108 -14.21 27.82 -14.20
N SER A 109 -14.12 27.36 -15.44
CA SER A 109 -14.45 28.16 -16.63
C SER A 109 -15.94 28.12 -17.00
N GLY A 110 -16.70 27.19 -16.40
CA GLY A 110 -18.12 27.02 -16.65
C GLY A 110 -19.00 28.06 -15.89
N ARG A 111 -20.31 27.78 -15.83
CA ARG A 111 -21.32 28.65 -15.18
C ARG A 111 -21.16 28.80 -13.65
N LEU A 112 -20.22 28.12 -13.03
CA LEU A 112 -19.93 28.25 -11.60
C LEU A 112 -19.21 29.57 -11.33
N GLN A 113 -19.96 30.58 -10.91
CA GLN A 113 -19.43 31.86 -10.47
C GLN A 113 -18.80 31.69 -9.07
N ILE A 114 -17.52 31.30 -9.03
CA ILE A 114 -16.78 31.00 -7.76
C ILE A 114 -16.23 32.32 -7.20
N TYR A 115 -17.12 33.21 -6.75
CA TYR A 115 -16.71 34.50 -6.21
C TYR A 115 -16.63 34.51 -4.68
N LYS A 116 -17.55 33.83 -4.01
CA LYS A 116 -17.61 33.78 -2.55
C LYS A 116 -16.68 32.70 -1.99
N ILE A 117 -16.34 32.80 -0.73
CA ILE A 117 -15.48 31.80 -0.06
C ILE A 117 -16.19 30.45 0.06
N GLU A 118 -17.51 30.49 0.26
CA GLU A 118 -18.38 29.31 0.33
C GLU A 118 -18.33 28.50 -0.99
N ASP A 119 -18.41 29.19 -2.13
CA ASP A 119 -18.31 28.55 -3.46
C ASP A 119 -16.93 27.89 -3.65
N LYS A 120 -15.86 28.56 -3.20
CA LYS A 120 -14.50 28.01 -3.24
C LYS A 120 -14.32 26.77 -2.37
N ILE A 121 -14.94 26.74 -1.19
CA ILE A 121 -14.92 25.59 -0.29
C ILE A 121 -15.68 24.42 -0.93
N SER A 122 -16.91 24.64 -1.40
CA SER A 122 -17.72 23.62 -2.06
C SER A 122 -17.00 23.03 -3.26
N TYR A 123 -16.35 23.87 -4.06
CA TYR A 123 -15.54 23.46 -5.19
C TYR A 123 -14.31 22.63 -4.77
N ALA A 124 -13.61 23.00 -3.69
CA ALA A 124 -12.50 22.24 -3.16
C ALA A 124 -12.96 20.88 -2.62
N ILE A 125 -14.09 20.85 -1.92
CA ILE A 125 -14.70 19.60 -1.43
C ILE A 125 -15.01 18.68 -2.60
N LEU A 126 -15.69 19.16 -3.64
CA LEU A 126 -16.04 18.38 -4.82
C LEU A 126 -14.80 17.75 -5.47
N LEU A 127 -13.77 18.54 -5.73
CA LEU A 127 -12.55 18.06 -6.38
C LEU A 127 -11.75 17.09 -5.49
N SER A 128 -11.71 17.35 -4.18
CA SER A 128 -11.06 16.44 -3.24
C SER A 128 -11.81 15.11 -3.11
N THR A 129 -13.15 15.14 -3.12
CA THR A 129 -13.99 13.94 -3.10
C THR A 129 -13.81 13.13 -4.38
N ILE A 130 -13.76 13.78 -5.56
CA ILE A 130 -13.50 13.10 -6.84
C ILE A 130 -12.14 12.40 -6.80
N TRP A 131 -11.10 13.02 -6.26
CA TRP A 131 -9.80 12.38 -6.09
C TRP A 131 -9.89 11.15 -5.20
N GLY A 132 -10.47 11.29 -4.00
CA GLY A 132 -10.60 10.17 -3.06
C GLY A 132 -11.41 9.00 -3.60
N LEU A 133 -12.51 9.27 -4.31
CA LEU A 133 -13.29 8.24 -4.99
C LEU A 133 -12.48 7.56 -6.11
N THR A 134 -11.67 8.32 -6.84
CA THR A 134 -10.78 7.76 -7.86
C THR A 134 -9.75 6.82 -7.24
N GLU A 135 -9.10 7.22 -6.14
CA GLU A 135 -8.18 6.33 -5.42
C GLU A 135 -8.88 5.07 -4.88
N GLU A 136 -10.11 5.21 -4.36
CA GLU A 136 -10.87 4.06 -3.86
C GLU A 136 -11.26 3.08 -4.98
N ILE A 137 -11.60 3.58 -6.16
CA ILE A 137 -11.88 2.75 -7.34
C ILE A 137 -10.59 2.07 -7.81
N LEU A 138 -9.51 2.82 -7.96
CA LEU A 138 -8.22 2.29 -8.42
C LEU A 138 -7.62 1.27 -7.43
N SER A 139 -7.87 1.42 -6.13
CA SER A 139 -7.38 0.46 -5.12
C SER A 139 -7.93 -0.97 -5.31
N ARG A 140 -9.01 -1.11 -6.08
CA ARG A 140 -9.59 -2.42 -6.44
C ARG A 140 -8.83 -3.07 -7.60
N GLU A 141 -8.15 -2.28 -8.40
CA GLU A 141 -7.42 -2.73 -9.58
C GLU A 141 -6.01 -3.25 -9.22
N SER A 142 -5.56 -4.27 -9.94
CA SER A 142 -4.29 -4.96 -9.63
C SER A 142 -3.05 -4.09 -9.85
N LEU A 143 -3.13 -3.05 -10.66
CA LEU A 143 -1.98 -2.17 -10.94
C LEU A 143 -1.85 -0.99 -9.95
N PHE A 144 -2.83 -0.78 -9.08
CA PHE A 144 -2.76 0.31 -8.10
C PHE A 144 -2.08 -0.15 -6.82
N TRP A 145 -0.98 0.51 -6.46
CA TRP A 145 -0.21 0.18 -5.27
C TRP A 145 -0.52 1.08 -4.08
N ILE A 146 -0.31 2.37 -4.20
CA ILE A 146 -0.38 3.31 -3.08
C ILE A 146 -1.02 4.64 -3.51
N GLY A 147 -1.96 5.14 -2.70
CA GLY A 147 -2.56 6.47 -2.80
C GLY A 147 -2.02 7.42 -1.74
N ILE A 148 -2.30 8.71 -1.89
CA ILE A 148 -1.83 9.73 -0.96
C ILE A 148 -2.40 9.58 0.46
N GLY A 149 -3.55 8.90 0.61
CA GLY A 149 -4.15 8.66 1.92
C GLY A 149 -3.24 7.90 2.90
N SER A 150 -2.34 7.07 2.41
CA SER A 150 -1.41 6.29 3.24
C SER A 150 -0.26 7.12 3.83
N SER A 151 0.04 8.30 3.28
CA SER A 151 1.15 9.15 3.72
C SER A 151 0.94 9.82 5.09
N LEU A 152 -0.24 9.67 5.69
CA LEU A 152 -0.51 10.13 7.06
C LEU A 152 0.27 9.35 8.10
N LEU A 153 0.56 8.09 7.84
CA LEU A 153 1.21 7.20 8.80
C LEU A 153 2.72 7.07 8.50
N PRO A 154 3.53 7.01 9.55
CA PRO A 154 3.17 6.90 10.98
C PRO A 154 2.87 8.22 11.72
N GLU A 155 3.04 9.39 11.10
CA GLU A 155 3.12 10.68 11.78
C GLU A 155 1.79 11.17 12.37
N ASP A 156 0.67 10.97 11.67
CA ASP A 156 -0.63 11.46 12.12
C ASP A 156 -1.66 10.33 12.30
N ARG A 157 -1.47 9.58 13.37
CA ARG A 157 -2.34 8.47 13.72
C ARG A 157 -3.78 8.91 14.02
N TYR A 158 -3.96 10.07 14.64
CA TYR A 158 -5.31 10.53 15.02
C TYR A 158 -6.13 10.90 13.79
N LEU A 159 -5.57 11.64 12.86
CA LEU A 159 -6.26 11.92 11.60
C LEU A 159 -6.49 10.63 10.78
N ALA A 160 -5.53 9.70 10.78
CA ALA A 160 -5.65 8.41 10.13
C ALA A 160 -6.79 7.55 10.69
N GLY A 161 -7.21 7.74 11.95
CA GLY A 161 -8.37 7.08 12.54
C GLY A 161 -9.67 7.25 11.76
N LEU A 162 -9.81 8.34 10.99
CA LEU A 162 -10.95 8.54 10.09
C LEU A 162 -11.05 7.45 9.01
N ALA A 163 -9.97 6.72 8.71
CA ALA A 163 -10.00 5.62 7.74
C ALA A 163 -11.06 4.56 8.06
N ARG A 164 -11.39 4.39 9.33
CA ARG A 164 -12.44 3.46 9.77
C ARG A 164 -13.80 3.74 9.10
N TRP A 165 -14.11 5.01 8.80
CA TRP A 165 -15.35 5.41 8.16
C TRP A 165 -15.20 5.68 6.67
N ILE A 166 -14.12 6.35 6.28
CA ILE A 166 -13.98 6.89 4.92
C ILE A 166 -12.88 6.21 4.09
N GLY A 167 -12.19 5.21 4.66
CA GLY A 167 -11.12 4.49 3.98
C GLY A 167 -9.91 5.36 3.60
N SER A 168 -8.98 4.78 2.88
CA SER A 168 -7.77 5.48 2.41
C SER A 168 -8.08 6.59 1.40
N GLY A 169 -9.07 6.37 0.52
CA GLY A 169 -9.51 7.40 -0.44
C GLY A 169 -10.12 8.63 0.25
N GLY A 170 -10.89 8.42 1.33
CA GLY A 170 -11.40 9.52 2.13
C GLY A 170 -10.29 10.30 2.83
N LEU A 171 -9.25 9.64 3.34
CA LEU A 171 -8.06 10.30 3.89
C LEU A 171 -7.33 11.13 2.82
N ALA A 172 -7.26 10.65 1.58
CA ALA A 172 -6.73 11.42 0.46
C ALA A 172 -7.54 12.70 0.23
N SER A 173 -8.89 12.62 0.28
CA SER A 173 -9.76 13.79 0.19
C SER A 173 -9.50 14.81 1.30
N VAL A 174 -9.34 14.34 2.54
CA VAL A 174 -9.03 15.19 3.70
C VAL A 174 -7.70 15.91 3.51
N GLN A 175 -6.65 15.19 3.08
CA GLN A 175 -5.34 15.80 2.82
C GLN A 175 -5.38 16.83 1.69
N LEU A 176 -6.15 16.56 0.62
CA LEU A 176 -6.36 17.53 -0.46
C LEU A 176 -7.03 18.81 0.03
N LEU A 177 -8.02 18.71 0.92
CA LEU A 177 -8.66 19.86 1.52
C LEU A 177 -7.70 20.67 2.41
N ILE A 178 -6.87 20.00 3.20
CA ILE A 178 -5.85 20.65 4.03
C ILE A 178 -4.82 21.38 3.14
N GLY A 179 -4.32 20.71 2.09
CA GLY A 179 -3.41 21.33 1.13
C GLY A 179 -4.03 22.50 0.37
N TRP A 180 -5.33 22.43 0.03
CA TRP A 180 -6.07 23.54 -0.50
C TRP A 180 -6.14 24.72 0.48
N TRP A 181 -6.43 24.45 1.73
CA TRP A 181 -6.46 25.47 2.78
C TRP A 181 -5.10 26.15 2.95
N ILE A 182 -4.00 25.38 2.99
CA ILE A 182 -2.63 25.94 3.04
C ILE A 182 -2.37 26.83 1.84
N TRP A 183 -2.78 26.39 0.64
CA TRP A 183 -2.67 27.24 -0.55
C TRP A 183 -3.50 28.52 -0.47
N GLN A 184 -4.73 28.47 0.06
CA GLN A 184 -5.54 29.68 0.26
C GLN A 184 -4.91 30.62 1.30
N LEU A 185 -4.29 30.08 2.36
CA LEU A 185 -3.55 30.90 3.35
C LEU A 185 -2.38 31.62 2.69
N SER A 186 -1.59 30.97 1.83
CA SER A 186 -0.49 31.64 1.14
C SER A 186 -0.97 32.83 0.30
N LEU A 187 -2.09 32.66 -0.43
CA LEU A 187 -2.68 33.75 -1.23
C LEU A 187 -3.27 34.87 -0.36
N ALA A 188 -3.87 34.54 0.78
CA ALA A 188 -4.44 35.51 1.72
C ALA A 188 -3.33 36.29 2.45
N PHE A 189 -2.21 35.65 2.74
CA PHE A 189 -1.04 36.28 3.34
C PHE A 189 -0.44 37.33 2.40
N GLU A 190 -0.28 37.02 1.14
CA GLU A 190 0.16 37.97 0.10
C GLU A 190 -0.77 39.18 -0.03
N SER A 191 -2.09 38.96 0.04
CA SER A 191 -3.11 40.00 -0.13
C SER A 191 -3.55 40.69 1.16
N ARG A 192 -3.14 40.22 2.32
CA ARG A 192 -3.54 40.66 3.67
C ARG A 192 -5.07 40.68 3.92
N LYS A 193 -5.85 39.99 3.08
CA LYS A 193 -7.32 39.97 3.15
C LYS A 193 -7.83 38.66 3.75
N LYS A 194 -8.77 38.74 4.68
CA LYS A 194 -9.54 37.60 5.27
C LYS A 194 -8.70 36.49 5.94
N LEU A 195 -7.42 36.76 6.26
CA LEU A 195 -6.49 35.76 6.82
C LEU A 195 -7.02 35.15 8.13
N LYS A 196 -7.54 35.97 9.05
CA LYS A 196 -8.09 35.49 10.35
C LYS A 196 -9.24 34.51 10.17
N LYS A 197 -10.18 34.78 9.25
CA LYS A 197 -11.31 33.87 8.95
C LYS A 197 -10.84 32.52 8.38
N LEU A 198 -9.85 32.55 7.48
CA LEU A 198 -9.28 31.32 6.90
C LEU A 198 -8.51 30.50 7.95
N ILE A 199 -7.76 31.16 8.84
CA ILE A 199 -7.06 30.48 9.94
C ILE A 199 -8.08 29.79 10.86
N ALA A 200 -9.08 30.52 11.33
CA ALA A 200 -10.11 29.98 12.20
C ALA A 200 -10.83 28.77 11.57
N LEU A 201 -11.24 28.88 10.30
CA LEU A 201 -11.88 27.79 9.57
C LEU A 201 -11.00 26.52 9.50
N GLY A 202 -9.73 26.67 9.17
CA GLY A 202 -8.82 25.54 9.05
C GLY A 202 -8.52 24.89 10.40
N ILE A 203 -8.31 25.70 11.46
CA ILE A 203 -8.10 25.17 12.82
C ILE A 203 -9.35 24.39 13.26
N THR A 204 -10.55 24.94 13.06
CA THR A 204 -11.79 24.24 13.40
C THR A 204 -11.92 22.92 12.65
N TYR A 205 -11.67 22.91 11.35
CA TYR A 205 -11.72 21.69 10.53
C TYR A 205 -10.71 20.64 11.00
N LEU A 206 -9.44 21.03 11.19
CA LEU A 206 -8.39 20.13 11.67
C LEU A 206 -8.70 19.59 13.06
N SER A 207 -9.12 20.45 14.01
CA SER A 207 -9.46 20.02 15.37
C SER A 207 -10.62 19.01 15.35
N LEU A 208 -11.65 19.27 14.55
CA LEU A 208 -12.79 18.36 14.41
C LEU A 208 -12.38 17.02 13.78
N ALA A 209 -11.58 17.05 12.72
CA ALA A 209 -11.12 15.85 12.02
C ALA A 209 -10.25 14.98 12.94
N HIS A 210 -9.31 15.57 13.68
CA HIS A 210 -8.47 14.85 14.65
C HIS A 210 -9.29 14.31 15.83
N PHE A 211 -10.24 15.09 16.33
CA PHE A 211 -11.12 14.66 17.43
C PHE A 211 -11.98 13.46 17.01
N LEU A 212 -12.60 13.51 15.84
CA LEU A 212 -13.37 12.38 15.30
C LEU A 212 -12.49 11.15 15.09
N GLY A 213 -11.32 11.31 14.49
CA GLY A 213 -10.37 10.20 14.29
C GLY A 213 -9.87 9.62 15.61
N PHE A 214 -9.61 10.45 16.61
CA PHE A 214 -9.28 10.01 17.96
C PHE A 214 -10.40 9.16 18.59
N ILE A 215 -11.66 9.61 18.52
CA ILE A 215 -12.80 8.84 19.03
C ILE A 215 -12.88 7.47 18.34
N LEU A 216 -12.70 7.43 17.01
CA LEU A 216 -12.76 6.19 16.25
C LEU A 216 -11.65 5.20 16.63
N LEU A 217 -10.50 5.70 17.08
CA LEU A 217 -9.41 4.85 17.58
C LEU A 217 -9.67 4.33 18.99
N MET A 218 -10.38 5.10 19.83
CA MET A 218 -10.72 4.67 21.20
C MET A 218 -11.71 3.51 21.24
N ASP A 219 -12.53 3.37 20.21
CA ASP A 219 -13.56 2.33 20.10
C ASP A 219 -12.98 0.96 19.64
N SER A 220 -11.69 0.78 19.77
CA SER A 220 -11.05 -0.51 19.54
C SER A 220 -11.31 -1.42 20.75
N PRO A 221 -11.91 -2.60 20.58
CA PRO A 221 -12.15 -3.51 21.70
C PRO A 221 -10.79 -3.88 22.32
N SER A 222 -10.65 -3.67 23.61
CA SER A 222 -9.58 -4.24 24.40
C SER A 222 -9.86 -5.74 24.49
N SER A 223 -9.36 -6.47 23.55
CA SER A 223 -9.45 -7.93 23.58
C SER A 223 -8.32 -8.52 24.41
N GLU A 224 -8.52 -9.74 24.81
CA GLU A 224 -7.52 -10.60 25.40
C GLU A 224 -6.19 -10.45 24.64
N THR A 225 -5.13 -10.19 25.38
CA THR A 225 -3.78 -10.06 24.79
C THR A 225 -3.15 -11.44 24.72
N GLU A 226 -2.93 -11.91 23.51
CA GLU A 226 -2.12 -13.13 23.31
C GLU A 226 -0.66 -12.76 23.07
N LYS A 227 0.24 -13.57 23.61
CA LYS A 227 1.67 -13.42 23.39
C LYS A 227 2.05 -14.15 22.10
N VAL A 228 2.52 -13.39 21.11
CA VAL A 228 2.86 -13.91 19.79
C VAL A 228 4.36 -13.82 19.55
N ALA A 229 4.98 -14.90 19.11
CA ALA A 229 6.35 -14.90 18.61
C ALA A 229 6.36 -14.64 17.10
N MET A 230 7.23 -13.75 16.64
CA MET A 230 7.44 -13.50 15.21
C MET A 230 8.87 -13.92 14.83
N TRP A 231 8.98 -14.85 13.90
CA TRP A 231 10.25 -15.31 13.37
C TRP A 231 10.62 -14.56 12.10
N GLN A 232 11.59 -13.67 12.18
CA GLN A 232 12.21 -13.04 11.02
C GLN A 232 13.34 -13.96 10.49
N THR A 233 13.08 -14.63 9.38
CA THR A 233 14.00 -15.67 8.86
C THR A 233 15.30 -15.09 8.31
N ASN A 234 15.29 -13.86 7.79
CA ASN A 234 16.44 -13.21 7.13
C ASN A 234 17.10 -14.06 6.03
N ILE A 235 16.33 -14.96 5.40
CA ILE A 235 16.81 -15.79 4.30
C ILE A 235 16.60 -15.01 3.00
N PRO A 236 17.69 -14.67 2.28
CA PRO A 236 17.59 -14.01 0.99
C PRO A 236 16.76 -14.84 -0.01
N ILE A 237 15.89 -14.22 -0.78
CA ILE A 237 14.96 -14.92 -1.68
C ILE A 237 15.71 -15.81 -2.69
N ARG A 238 16.90 -15.38 -3.13
CA ARG A 238 17.74 -16.13 -4.07
C ARG A 238 18.33 -17.41 -3.45
N GLN A 239 18.44 -17.46 -2.13
CA GLN A 239 19.00 -18.61 -1.40
C GLN A 239 17.91 -19.55 -0.88
N LYS A 240 16.65 -19.09 -0.78
CA LYS A 240 15.52 -19.87 -0.24
C LYS A 240 15.37 -21.27 -0.85
N PHE A 241 15.69 -21.41 -2.13
CA PHE A 241 15.55 -22.66 -2.87
C PHE A 241 16.91 -23.36 -3.09
N SER A 242 17.98 -22.88 -2.47
CA SER A 242 19.26 -23.60 -2.49
C SER A 242 19.19 -24.88 -1.67
N GLN A 243 19.92 -25.92 -2.08
CA GLN A 243 19.94 -27.20 -1.34
C GLN A 243 20.43 -27.02 0.09
N GLU A 244 21.34 -26.09 0.33
CA GLU A 244 21.87 -25.76 1.64
C GLU A 244 20.76 -25.21 2.56
N GLU A 245 19.99 -24.20 2.11
CA GLU A 245 18.89 -23.65 2.89
C GLU A 245 17.74 -24.63 3.09
N ILE A 246 17.42 -25.43 2.07
CA ILE A 246 16.41 -26.50 2.19
C ILE A 246 16.80 -27.49 3.28
N ASN A 247 18.07 -27.88 3.33
CA ASN A 247 18.58 -28.83 4.34
C ASN A 247 18.66 -28.20 5.75
N ALA A 248 18.98 -26.90 5.85
CA ALA A 248 19.08 -26.18 7.12
C ALA A 248 17.72 -25.77 7.71
N LEU A 249 16.68 -25.65 6.89
CA LEU A 249 15.38 -25.14 7.28
C LEU A 249 14.71 -25.88 8.44
N PRO A 250 14.73 -27.25 8.52
CA PRO A 250 14.13 -27.95 9.66
C PRO A 250 14.71 -27.53 10.98
N SER A 251 16.04 -27.48 11.07
CA SER A 251 16.72 -27.06 12.32
C SER A 251 16.45 -25.62 12.69
N LYS A 252 16.25 -24.75 11.69
CA LYS A 252 15.86 -23.34 11.90
C LYS A 252 14.42 -23.24 12.42
N VAL A 253 13.49 -24.02 11.85
CA VAL A 253 12.09 -24.12 12.29
C VAL A 253 12.03 -24.66 13.73
N ASP A 254 12.73 -25.77 14.01
CA ASP A 254 12.78 -26.40 15.34
C ASP A 254 13.27 -25.40 16.41
N ARG A 255 14.32 -24.65 16.09
CA ARG A 255 14.83 -23.61 16.99
C ARG A 255 13.81 -22.50 17.22
N ALA A 256 13.21 -21.96 16.15
CA ALA A 256 12.23 -20.88 16.27
C ALA A 256 10.99 -21.32 17.09
N LEU A 257 10.55 -22.57 16.93
CA LEU A 257 9.46 -23.14 17.74
C LEU A 257 9.88 -23.32 19.21
N THR A 258 11.12 -23.78 19.47
CA THR A 258 11.66 -23.88 20.82
C THR A 258 11.73 -22.52 21.50
N ASP A 259 12.28 -21.52 20.82
CA ASP A 259 12.36 -20.13 21.32
C ASP A 259 10.95 -19.58 21.64
N ALA A 260 9.95 -19.88 20.78
CA ALA A 260 8.55 -19.46 21.01
C ALA A 260 7.96 -20.10 22.28
N VAL A 261 8.25 -21.38 22.54
CA VAL A 261 7.84 -22.08 23.77
C VAL A 261 8.50 -21.45 25.00
N GLU A 262 9.81 -21.21 24.95
CA GLU A 262 10.55 -20.58 26.05
C GLU A 262 10.03 -19.18 26.37
N MET A 263 9.58 -18.45 25.35
CA MET A 263 8.94 -17.14 25.49
C MET A 263 7.49 -17.23 25.98
N ASN A 264 6.91 -18.42 26.20
CA ASN A 264 5.48 -18.65 26.48
C ASN A 264 4.57 -17.95 25.44
N ALA A 265 4.90 -18.07 24.17
CA ALA A 265 4.06 -17.57 23.10
C ALA A 265 2.91 -18.54 22.82
N SER A 266 1.72 -18.01 22.54
CA SER A 266 0.54 -18.81 22.13
C SER A 266 0.73 -19.40 20.73
N PHE A 267 1.43 -18.68 19.85
CA PHE A 267 1.75 -19.13 18.51
C PHE A 267 2.98 -18.41 17.93
N LEU A 268 3.59 -19.06 16.95
CA LEU A 268 4.72 -18.55 16.17
C LEU A 268 4.22 -18.13 14.78
N ILE A 269 4.68 -16.98 14.27
CA ILE A 269 4.41 -16.50 12.92
C ILE A 269 5.72 -16.46 12.13
N ALA A 270 5.71 -17.00 10.90
CA ALA A 270 6.82 -16.89 9.94
C ALA A 270 6.39 -16.18 8.64
N PRO A 271 7.33 -15.51 7.92
CA PRO A 271 7.03 -14.71 6.75
C PRO A 271 6.61 -15.51 5.52
N GLU A 272 6.23 -14.80 4.45
CA GLU A 272 5.87 -15.36 3.16
C GLU A 272 6.99 -16.25 2.60
N GLY A 273 6.59 -17.43 2.08
CA GLY A 273 7.49 -18.37 1.40
C GLY A 273 8.56 -18.98 2.31
N THR A 274 8.33 -19.07 3.63
CA THR A 274 9.24 -19.75 4.56
C THR A 274 9.28 -21.25 4.30
N LEU A 275 8.12 -21.88 4.05
CA LEU A 275 8.05 -23.31 3.81
C LEU A 275 8.02 -23.63 2.30
N PRO A 276 8.99 -24.39 1.75
CA PRO A 276 8.96 -24.87 0.38
C PRO A 276 7.93 -25.99 0.20
N LEU A 277 7.65 -26.35 -1.06
CA LEU A 277 6.62 -27.31 -1.47
C LEU A 277 6.66 -28.69 -0.77
N ASP A 278 7.85 -29.18 -0.50
CA ASP A 278 8.02 -30.55 0.00
C ASP A 278 7.99 -30.64 1.54
N ARG A 279 7.65 -29.53 2.21
CA ARG A 279 7.62 -29.43 3.66
C ARG A 279 6.25 -29.07 4.19
N SER A 280 5.29 -29.91 3.87
CA SER A 280 3.96 -29.88 4.49
C SER A 280 3.96 -30.48 5.92
N LYS A 281 5.10 -31.06 6.36
CA LYS A 281 5.24 -31.68 7.68
C LYS A 281 6.29 -30.95 8.50
N ILE A 282 5.93 -30.65 9.73
CA ILE A 282 6.82 -30.13 10.76
C ILE A 282 6.83 -31.12 11.94
N ARG A 283 7.86 -31.03 12.76
CA ARG A 283 7.93 -31.81 14.00
C ARG A 283 6.83 -31.34 14.96
N ASP A 284 6.30 -32.24 15.79
CA ASP A 284 5.33 -31.90 16.79
C ASP A 284 5.92 -30.95 17.86
N PHE A 285 5.25 -29.81 18.05
CA PHE A 285 5.59 -28.81 19.06
C PHE A 285 4.34 -28.33 19.81
N PRO A 286 4.45 -27.93 21.07
CA PRO A 286 3.30 -27.52 21.88
C PRO A 286 2.84 -26.07 21.61
N VAL A 287 3.22 -25.47 20.50
CA VAL A 287 2.83 -24.12 20.09
C VAL A 287 2.30 -24.13 18.66
N LYS A 288 1.23 -23.37 18.41
CA LYS A 288 0.68 -23.23 17.06
C LYS A 288 1.66 -22.50 16.14
N PHE A 289 1.71 -22.90 14.86
CA PHE A 289 2.62 -22.30 13.89
C PHE A 289 1.87 -21.80 12.64
N LEU A 290 1.96 -20.50 12.37
CA LEU A 290 1.41 -19.85 11.17
C LEU A 290 2.57 -19.47 10.27
N SER A 291 2.67 -20.07 9.10
CA SER A 291 3.77 -19.84 8.18
C SER A 291 3.31 -19.53 6.77
N GLY A 292 4.02 -18.62 6.11
CA GLY A 292 3.96 -18.53 4.66
C GLY A 292 4.61 -19.75 4.02
N GLY A 293 3.97 -20.30 2.99
CA GLY A 293 4.49 -21.48 2.29
C GLY A 293 3.87 -21.64 0.91
N PHE A 294 4.34 -22.67 0.20
CA PHE A 294 3.82 -23.04 -1.11
C PHE A 294 3.13 -24.39 -1.04
N ARG A 295 2.07 -24.56 -1.83
CA ARG A 295 1.39 -25.85 -2.00
C ARG A 295 0.99 -26.08 -3.45
N LYS A 296 0.86 -27.34 -3.84
CA LYS A 296 0.33 -27.74 -5.16
C LYS A 296 -1.10 -28.25 -5.04
N ILE A 297 -1.99 -27.79 -5.92
CA ILE A 297 -3.34 -28.29 -6.08
C ILE A 297 -3.54 -28.58 -7.57
N ASN A 298 -3.85 -29.82 -7.91
CA ASN A 298 -4.06 -30.26 -9.31
C ASN A 298 -2.92 -29.83 -10.26
N GLY A 299 -1.67 -29.83 -9.76
CA GLY A 299 -0.51 -29.42 -10.53
C GLY A 299 -0.17 -27.93 -10.48
N SER A 300 -1.10 -27.08 -10.04
CA SER A 300 -0.91 -25.62 -9.94
C SER A 300 -0.29 -25.23 -8.59
N LEU A 301 0.63 -24.28 -8.62
CA LEU A 301 1.31 -23.73 -7.44
C LEU A 301 0.48 -22.62 -6.81
N ARG A 302 0.37 -22.61 -5.48
CA ARG A 302 -0.23 -21.52 -4.70
C ARG A 302 0.69 -21.05 -3.59
N SER A 303 0.75 -19.74 -3.39
CA SER A 303 1.34 -19.12 -2.20
C SER A 303 0.25 -19.06 -1.11
N SER A 304 0.57 -19.47 0.11
CA SER A 304 -0.45 -19.67 1.16
C SER A 304 0.06 -19.29 2.54
N ILE A 305 -0.88 -18.90 3.42
CA ILE A 305 -0.70 -19.00 4.87
C ILE A 305 -1.12 -20.42 5.27
N LEU A 306 -0.21 -21.12 5.90
CA LEU A 306 -0.39 -22.48 6.39
C LEU A 306 -0.43 -22.45 7.92
N VAL A 307 -1.45 -23.07 8.53
CA VAL A 307 -1.62 -23.17 9.99
C VAL A 307 -1.37 -24.59 10.43
N PHE A 308 -0.50 -24.77 11.39
CA PHE A 308 -0.17 -26.05 12.03
C PHE A 308 -0.59 -26.02 13.48
N ASN A 309 -1.38 -26.99 13.91
CA ASN A 309 -1.75 -27.15 15.31
C ASN A 309 -0.76 -28.04 16.06
N PRO A 310 -0.63 -27.88 17.38
CA PRO A 310 0.12 -28.82 18.21
C PRO A 310 -0.39 -30.25 18.05
N GLY A 311 0.52 -31.21 17.94
CA GLY A 311 0.19 -32.62 17.73
C GLY A 311 -0.12 -33.02 16.30
N GLU A 312 -0.10 -32.07 15.35
CA GLU A 312 -0.36 -32.34 13.93
C GLU A 312 0.93 -32.18 13.11
N GLU A 313 1.27 -33.21 12.30
CA GLU A 313 2.43 -33.16 11.42
C GLU A 313 2.16 -32.38 10.12
N SER A 314 0.89 -32.13 9.78
CA SER A 314 0.47 -31.42 8.58
C SER A 314 -0.34 -30.16 8.92
N PHE A 315 -0.42 -29.23 7.96
CA PHE A 315 -1.25 -28.04 8.15
C PHE A 315 -2.74 -28.39 8.24
N SER A 316 -3.41 -27.77 9.21
CA SER A 316 -4.86 -27.95 9.46
C SER A 316 -5.71 -26.95 8.70
N HIS A 317 -5.25 -25.69 8.58
CA HIS A 317 -5.97 -24.62 7.93
C HIS A 317 -5.10 -23.90 6.91
N ILE A 318 -5.75 -23.31 5.87
CA ILE A 318 -5.06 -22.72 4.73
C ILE A 318 -5.77 -21.46 4.27
N LEU A 319 -4.98 -20.43 3.94
CA LEU A 319 -5.46 -19.27 3.23
C LEU A 319 -4.55 -18.99 2.02
N ASP A 320 -5.04 -19.27 0.82
CA ASP A 320 -4.29 -19.04 -0.41
C ASP A 320 -4.30 -17.57 -0.82
N LYS A 321 -3.21 -17.11 -1.39
CA LYS A 321 -3.09 -15.77 -1.98
C LYS A 321 -4.06 -15.62 -3.15
N SER A 322 -4.91 -14.59 -3.10
CA SER A 322 -5.91 -14.34 -4.14
C SER A 322 -5.52 -13.20 -5.08
N ARG A 323 -4.81 -12.18 -4.58
CA ARG A 323 -4.33 -11.06 -5.38
C ARG A 323 -2.83 -11.23 -5.68
N LEU A 324 -2.56 -11.64 -6.91
CA LEU A 324 -1.20 -11.91 -7.37
C LEU A 324 -0.50 -10.62 -7.82
N VAL A 325 0.84 -10.61 -7.68
CA VAL A 325 1.68 -9.50 -8.16
C VAL A 325 1.73 -9.55 -9.70
N PRO A 326 1.31 -8.46 -10.37
CA PRO A 326 1.41 -8.38 -11.83
C PRO A 326 2.86 -8.56 -12.29
N LEU A 327 3.05 -9.34 -13.35
CA LEU A 327 4.34 -9.67 -13.95
C LEU A 327 5.29 -10.52 -13.09
N GLY A 328 5.09 -10.58 -11.78
CA GLY A 328 5.89 -11.39 -10.87
C GLY A 328 5.30 -12.78 -10.63
N GLU A 329 4.03 -12.84 -10.31
CA GLU A 329 3.30 -14.06 -9.96
C GLU A 329 2.21 -14.40 -10.99
N TRP A 330 1.68 -13.38 -11.64
CA TRP A 330 0.66 -13.50 -12.67
C TRP A 330 1.07 -12.78 -13.95
N ILE A 331 0.87 -13.44 -15.07
CA ILE A 331 1.14 -12.90 -16.39
C ILE A 331 -0.19 -12.78 -17.13
N PRO A 332 -0.51 -11.59 -17.71
CA PRO A 332 -1.66 -11.42 -18.58
C PRO A 332 -1.63 -12.51 -19.69
N GLU A 333 -2.81 -12.88 -20.21
CA GLU A 333 -2.89 -13.79 -21.36
C GLU A 333 -2.18 -13.19 -22.56
N LEU A 334 -0.89 -13.51 -22.68
CA LEU A 334 -0.05 -13.16 -23.80
C LEU A 334 -0.02 -14.32 -24.80
N PRO A 335 0.24 -14.05 -26.08
CA PRO A 335 0.49 -15.10 -27.08
C PRO A 335 1.58 -16.09 -26.58
N ASN A 336 1.43 -17.36 -26.90
CA ASN A 336 2.28 -18.43 -26.37
C ASN A 336 3.80 -18.22 -26.55
N PHE A 337 4.22 -17.52 -27.62
CA PHE A 337 5.62 -17.17 -27.85
C PHE A 337 6.19 -16.16 -26.83
N MET A 338 5.32 -15.40 -26.13
CA MET A 338 5.70 -14.48 -25.06
C MET A 338 5.56 -15.10 -23.66
N LYS A 339 4.82 -16.22 -23.53
CA LYS A 339 4.66 -16.92 -22.24
C LYS A 339 5.88 -17.75 -21.86
N ASN A 340 6.62 -18.24 -22.85
CA ASN A 340 7.80 -19.06 -22.63
C ASN A 340 8.95 -18.18 -22.13
N GLY A 341 9.12 -18.09 -20.83
CA GLY A 341 10.21 -17.36 -20.19
C GLY A 341 9.80 -16.28 -19.18
N LEU A 342 8.50 -16.02 -18.99
CA LEU A 342 8.03 -14.92 -18.15
C LEU A 342 7.64 -15.31 -16.72
N SER A 343 7.90 -16.50 -16.23
CA SER A 343 7.60 -16.87 -14.84
C SER A 343 8.69 -17.72 -14.22
N ALA A 344 9.43 -17.16 -13.28
CA ALA A 344 10.44 -17.89 -12.49
C ALA A 344 9.82 -18.93 -11.54
N VAL A 345 8.56 -18.76 -11.18
CA VAL A 345 7.85 -19.62 -10.22
C VAL A 345 6.83 -20.53 -10.92
N GLY A 346 6.85 -20.58 -12.25
CA GLY A 346 5.99 -21.48 -13.02
C GLY A 346 4.51 -21.13 -13.02
N GLY A 347 4.16 -19.88 -12.71
CA GLY A 347 2.79 -19.39 -12.60
C GLY A 347 2.14 -19.79 -11.26
N ILE A 348 1.90 -18.81 -10.41
CA ILE A 348 1.10 -19.00 -9.19
C ILE A 348 -0.37 -18.88 -9.57
N GLU A 349 -1.20 -19.81 -9.10
CA GLU A 349 -2.65 -19.74 -9.28
C GLU A 349 -3.29 -18.98 -8.12
N SER A 350 -4.27 -18.14 -8.46
CA SER A 350 -5.05 -17.36 -7.47
C SER A 350 -5.92 -18.28 -6.61
N GLY A 351 -5.95 -18.02 -5.31
CA GLY A 351 -6.89 -18.60 -4.37
C GLY A 351 -8.27 -17.94 -4.39
N ILE A 352 -9.14 -18.33 -3.46
CA ILE A 352 -10.45 -17.72 -3.28
C ILE A 352 -10.33 -16.27 -2.78
N PRO A 353 -11.26 -15.37 -3.12
CA PRO A 353 -11.19 -13.95 -2.72
C PRO A 353 -11.41 -13.70 -1.22
N SER A 354 -11.94 -14.67 -0.46
CA SER A 354 -12.11 -14.51 0.99
C SER A 354 -10.78 -14.36 1.69
N ARG A 355 -10.69 -13.37 2.59
CA ARG A 355 -9.50 -13.14 3.41
C ARG A 355 -9.71 -13.53 4.88
N LEU A 356 -10.90 -13.98 5.25
CA LEU A 356 -11.16 -14.52 6.58
C LEU A 356 -10.62 -15.95 6.67
N LEU A 357 -9.89 -16.23 7.74
CA LEU A 357 -9.52 -17.58 8.16
C LEU A 357 -10.02 -17.82 9.58
N ASP A 358 -10.90 -18.85 9.70
CA ASP A 358 -11.32 -19.43 10.96
C ASP A 358 -10.42 -20.63 11.28
N TRP A 359 -9.97 -20.73 12.50
CA TRP A 359 -9.08 -21.77 13.03
C TRP A 359 -9.33 -21.97 14.53
N GLU A 360 -8.56 -22.82 15.20
CA GLU A 360 -8.70 -23.03 16.65
C GLU A 360 -8.13 -21.90 17.51
N GLY A 361 -8.16 -20.70 17.01
CA GLY A 361 -7.77 -19.45 17.66
C GLY A 361 -8.70 -18.33 17.24
N PRO A 362 -8.42 -17.06 17.61
CA PRO A 362 -9.20 -15.93 17.14
C PRO A 362 -9.10 -15.80 15.61
N SER A 363 -10.24 -15.79 14.92
CA SER A 363 -10.31 -15.65 13.46
C SER A 363 -9.56 -14.41 12.97
N PHE A 364 -8.85 -14.49 11.86
CA PHE A 364 -8.08 -13.38 11.34
C PHE A 364 -8.36 -13.06 9.87
N ALA A 365 -8.12 -11.80 9.52
CA ALA A 365 -8.04 -11.37 8.14
C ALA A 365 -6.59 -11.53 7.65
N GLY A 366 -6.36 -12.47 6.71
CA GLY A 366 -5.02 -12.75 6.20
C GLY A 366 -4.70 -12.01 4.90
N ALA A 367 -3.50 -11.44 4.81
CA ALA A 367 -2.98 -10.85 3.59
C ALA A 367 -1.53 -11.31 3.34
N ILE A 368 -1.26 -11.74 2.13
CA ILE A 368 0.08 -12.17 1.70
C ILE A 368 0.64 -11.09 0.77
N CYS A 369 1.66 -10.36 1.26
CA CYS A 369 2.43 -9.39 0.50
C CYS A 369 1.54 -8.36 -0.22
N TYR A 370 1.47 -8.39 -1.54
CA TYR A 370 0.73 -7.44 -2.39
C TYR A 370 -0.76 -7.34 -2.07
N GLU A 371 -1.37 -8.35 -1.44
CA GLU A 371 -2.79 -8.33 -1.04
C GLU A 371 -3.11 -7.20 -0.06
N LEU A 372 -2.11 -6.72 0.68
CA LEU A 372 -2.26 -5.59 1.59
C LEU A 372 -2.77 -4.31 0.90
N SER A 373 -2.51 -4.16 -0.40
CA SER A 373 -3.05 -3.06 -1.20
C SER A 373 -4.59 -3.10 -1.33
N ASN A 374 -5.23 -4.28 -1.16
CA ASN A 374 -6.67 -4.46 -1.26
C ASN A 374 -7.38 -4.30 0.09
N GLY A 375 -7.47 -3.07 0.60
CA GLY A 375 -8.14 -2.80 1.88
C GLY A 375 -9.60 -3.23 1.95
N LYS A 376 -10.32 -3.26 0.82
CA LYS A 376 -11.73 -3.70 0.79
C LYS A 376 -11.87 -5.19 1.13
N ALA A 377 -10.95 -6.03 0.66
CA ALA A 377 -10.98 -7.46 0.98
C ALA A 377 -10.69 -7.70 2.47
N ILE A 378 -9.76 -6.95 3.06
CA ILE A 378 -9.44 -6.99 4.49
C ILE A 378 -10.63 -6.48 5.31
N ALA A 379 -11.20 -5.33 4.97
CA ALA A 379 -12.38 -4.78 5.65
C ALA A 379 -13.58 -5.73 5.60
N LYS A 380 -13.77 -6.44 4.46
CA LYS A 380 -14.82 -7.47 4.36
C LYS A 380 -14.58 -8.62 5.34
N ALA A 381 -13.36 -9.10 5.49
CA ALA A 381 -13.02 -10.16 6.43
C ALA A 381 -13.22 -9.70 7.90
N VAL A 382 -12.88 -8.45 8.22
CA VAL A 382 -13.16 -7.86 9.55
C VAL A 382 -14.66 -7.79 9.82
N ASN A 383 -15.47 -7.35 8.85
CA ASN A 383 -16.92 -7.32 8.97
C ASN A 383 -17.54 -8.73 9.07
N GLN A 384 -16.85 -9.76 8.62
CA GLN A 384 -17.24 -11.17 8.74
C GLN A 384 -16.81 -11.81 10.07
N GLY A 385 -16.09 -11.08 10.94
CA GLY A 385 -15.77 -11.53 12.28
C GLY A 385 -14.28 -11.69 12.58
N ALA A 386 -13.37 -11.33 11.67
CA ALA A 386 -11.94 -11.34 11.97
C ALA A 386 -11.63 -10.45 13.19
N LYS A 387 -10.87 -10.99 14.14
CA LYS A 387 -10.52 -10.31 15.39
C LYS A 387 -9.18 -9.57 15.29
N TRP A 388 -8.32 -9.96 14.36
CA TRP A 388 -7.02 -9.35 14.09
C TRP A 388 -6.66 -9.49 12.61
N ILE A 389 -5.59 -8.83 12.19
CA ILE A 389 -5.11 -8.85 10.81
C ILE A 389 -3.71 -9.46 10.80
N LEU A 390 -3.50 -10.50 10.01
CA LEU A 390 -2.20 -11.11 9.77
C LEU A 390 -1.69 -10.71 8.38
N VAL A 391 -0.56 -10.01 8.34
CA VAL A 391 0.13 -9.67 7.10
C VAL A 391 1.50 -10.33 7.10
N ILE A 392 1.75 -11.19 6.12
CA ILE A 392 3.06 -11.79 5.88
C ILE A 392 3.60 -11.36 4.52
N ALA A 393 4.88 -11.05 4.45
CA ALA A 393 5.52 -10.63 3.20
C ALA A 393 7.00 -11.03 3.19
N ASN A 394 7.54 -11.14 1.98
CA ASN A 394 8.98 -11.21 1.75
C ASN A 394 9.41 -10.03 0.87
N LEU A 395 10.03 -9.04 1.50
CA LEU A 395 10.46 -7.80 0.84
C LEU A 395 11.99 -7.74 0.63
N ASP A 396 12.70 -8.87 0.82
CA ASP A 396 14.16 -8.96 0.68
C ASP A 396 14.71 -8.34 -0.63
N PRO A 397 14.11 -8.59 -1.82
CA PRO A 397 14.66 -8.06 -3.08
C PRO A 397 14.50 -6.54 -3.23
N TYR A 398 13.72 -5.91 -2.38
CA TYR A 398 13.31 -4.53 -2.57
C TYR A 398 14.04 -3.57 -1.63
N PRO A 399 14.27 -2.32 -2.06
CA PRO A 399 14.90 -1.31 -1.23
C PRO A 399 14.01 -0.92 -0.03
N ILE A 400 14.61 -0.28 0.95
CA ILE A 400 13.93 0.16 2.18
C ILE A 400 12.72 1.08 1.89
N SER A 401 12.71 1.77 0.75
CA SER A 401 11.58 2.61 0.31
C SER A 401 10.28 1.82 0.14
N LEU A 402 10.33 0.62 -0.46
CA LEU A 402 9.16 -0.25 -0.56
C LEU A 402 8.74 -0.79 0.80
N GLN A 403 9.73 -1.16 1.64
CA GLN A 403 9.45 -1.67 3.00
C GLN A 403 8.71 -0.63 3.85
N ARG A 404 9.10 0.66 3.76
CA ARG A 404 8.42 1.76 4.44
C ARG A 404 7.00 1.99 3.92
N GLN A 405 6.81 1.99 2.60
CA GLN A 405 5.48 2.09 2.00
C GLN A 405 4.58 0.94 2.45
N PHE A 406 5.11 -0.28 2.46
CA PHE A 406 4.40 -1.46 2.91
C PHE A 406 3.96 -1.34 4.37
N LEU A 407 4.85 -0.87 5.25
CA LEU A 407 4.55 -0.65 6.65
C LEU A 407 3.48 0.43 6.84
N SER A 408 3.54 1.55 6.13
CA SER A 408 2.52 2.60 6.18
C SER A 408 1.14 2.09 5.75
N ILE A 409 1.08 1.28 4.69
CA ILE A 409 -0.18 0.66 4.27
C ILE A 409 -0.68 -0.33 5.34
N ALA A 410 0.21 -1.15 5.93
CA ALA A 410 -0.15 -2.10 6.96
C ALA A 410 -0.73 -1.41 8.21
N GLN A 411 -0.12 -0.31 8.63
CA GLN A 411 -0.62 0.49 9.75
C GLN A 411 -1.97 1.17 9.47
N LEU A 412 -2.24 1.46 8.20
CA LEU A 412 -3.52 2.06 7.80
C LEU A 412 -4.68 1.05 7.82
N ARG A 413 -4.41 -0.24 7.55
CA ARG A 413 -5.42 -1.32 7.54
C ARG A 413 -5.82 -1.74 8.92
#